data_64803e299182b49d56ffdd7beb76894c
#
_entry.id   64803e299182b49d56ffdd7beb76894c
#
_cell.length_a   1.000
_cell.length_b   1.000
_cell.length_c   1.000
_cell.angle_alpha   90.00
_cell.angle_beta   90.00
_cell.angle_gamma   90.00
#
_symmetry.space_group_name_H-M   'P 1'
#
loop_
_entity.id
_entity.type
_entity.pdbx_description
1 polymer ?
#
loop_
_entity_poly.entity_id
_entity_poly.type
_entity_poly.pdbx_seq_one_letter_code
_entity_poly.pdbx_strand_id
1 'polypeptide(L)'
;MLSSYDIGIDLGTTSVLVYISGRGVVLKEPSVVAVDRTTQKIMAIGEEARLMLGRTPENIEAIRPLAHGVISHYTVTEKMIRYFIAKAIGKRTLRKPRVCICIPSGATEVERKAAEDATYEAGAREVNVIEEPVAAAIGAGIDISRPCGNMVVDIGGGTTDIAVISLNGTAVSTSIKTAGDDFDQALVRYMRKTHNLLIGDRTAEEIKINIGTVTERPETLTMEVRGRNLVTGLPKTVVVTSGETAEALREPALRIVEEIQNVLEKTPPELASDVYERGIVMSGGGSLLFGLDELLREKTGIGVIMADDPLTVVCIGTGKYMEMSLH
;
A
#
# COMPACT_ATOMS: atom_id res chain seq x y z
N MET A 1 -23.80 16.28 23.22
CA MET A 1 -22.51 16.86 22.82
C MET A 1 -22.31 16.56 21.33
N LEU A 2 -22.02 17.57 20.50
CA LEU A 2 -21.65 17.33 19.11
C LEU A 2 -20.25 16.67 19.11
N SER A 3 -20.20 15.36 18.86
CA SER A 3 -18.93 14.63 18.84
C SER A 3 -18.06 15.10 17.68
N SER A 4 -16.81 15.36 17.94
CA SER A 4 -15.78 15.50 16.92
C SER A 4 -15.49 14.09 16.37
N TYR A 5 -15.28 13.96 15.07
CA TYR A 5 -14.87 12.69 14.49
C TYR A 5 -13.37 12.46 14.72
N ASP A 6 -13.03 11.24 15.08
CA ASP A 6 -11.67 10.73 15.07
C ASP A 6 -11.51 9.84 13.84
N ILE A 7 -10.57 10.21 12.97
CA ILE A 7 -10.41 9.64 11.64
C ILE A 7 -9.01 9.07 11.51
N GLY A 8 -8.91 7.79 11.13
CA GLY A 8 -7.68 7.20 10.63
C GLY A 8 -7.65 7.27 9.11
N ILE A 9 -6.56 7.71 8.51
CA ILE A 9 -6.37 7.72 7.05
C ILE A 9 -5.11 6.93 6.73
N ASP A 10 -5.29 5.86 6.00
CA ASP A 10 -4.20 5.20 5.29
C ASP A 10 -4.03 5.89 3.94
N LEU A 11 -2.91 6.63 3.82
CA LEU A 11 -2.61 7.46 2.66
C LEU A 11 -1.62 6.74 1.73
N GLY A 12 -2.07 5.64 1.13
CA GLY A 12 -1.22 4.79 0.31
C GLY A 12 -0.99 5.32 -1.12
N THR A 13 0.09 4.84 -1.75
CA THR A 13 0.44 5.15 -3.15
C THR A 13 -0.65 4.73 -4.13
N THR A 14 -1.29 3.59 -3.89
CA THR A 14 -2.30 3.00 -4.80
C THR A 14 -3.73 3.33 -4.37
N SER A 15 -4.01 3.33 -3.08
CA SER A 15 -5.34 3.56 -2.52
C SER A 15 -5.30 4.39 -1.25
N VAL A 16 -6.37 5.13 -1.00
CA VAL A 16 -6.63 5.83 0.26
C VAL A 16 -7.79 5.16 0.95
N LEU A 17 -7.60 4.79 2.22
CA LEU A 17 -8.64 4.24 3.06
C LEU A 17 -8.91 5.19 4.24
N VAL A 18 -10.17 5.27 4.64
CA VAL A 18 -10.59 6.13 5.77
C VAL A 18 -11.37 5.30 6.79
N TYR A 19 -10.89 5.32 8.01
CA TYR A 19 -11.54 4.75 9.18
C TYR A 19 -12.17 5.88 10.02
N ILE A 20 -13.35 5.64 10.57
CA ILE A 20 -13.99 6.53 11.56
C ILE A 20 -14.21 5.74 12.84
N SER A 21 -13.78 6.28 13.98
CA SER A 21 -14.00 5.67 15.29
C SER A 21 -15.46 5.32 15.51
N GLY A 22 -15.70 4.08 15.94
CA GLY A 22 -17.04 3.52 16.15
C GLY A 22 -17.81 3.15 14.86
N ARG A 23 -17.24 3.36 13.66
CA ARG A 23 -17.88 3.05 12.37
C ARG A 23 -17.04 2.11 11.48
N GLY A 24 -15.76 1.92 11.80
CA GLY A 24 -14.85 1.11 11.01
C GLY A 24 -14.38 1.82 9.74
N VAL A 25 -13.91 1.05 8.75
CA VAL A 25 -13.50 1.56 7.43
C VAL A 25 -14.74 1.98 6.65
N VAL A 26 -14.84 3.27 6.34
CA VAL A 26 -16.02 3.88 5.70
C VAL A 26 -15.75 4.27 4.25
N LEU A 27 -14.48 4.29 3.82
CA LEU A 27 -14.10 4.68 2.47
C LEU A 27 -12.84 3.92 2.04
N LYS A 28 -12.85 3.46 0.80
CA LYS A 28 -11.70 2.89 0.09
C LYS A 28 -11.75 3.40 -1.35
N GLU A 29 -10.77 4.19 -1.73
CA GLU A 29 -10.73 4.84 -3.06
C GLU A 29 -9.30 4.78 -3.63
N PRO A 30 -9.15 4.73 -4.95
CA PRO A 30 -7.84 4.87 -5.58
C PRO A 30 -7.18 6.22 -5.28
N SER A 31 -5.86 6.20 -5.06
CA SER A 31 -5.03 7.40 -4.88
C SER A 31 -4.68 8.02 -6.23
N VAL A 32 -5.72 8.48 -6.95
CA VAL A 32 -5.61 9.05 -8.30
C VAL A 32 -6.39 10.36 -8.38
N VAL A 33 -5.81 11.34 -9.05
CA VAL A 33 -6.44 12.65 -9.30
C VAL A 33 -6.28 13.02 -10.76
N ALA A 34 -7.36 13.42 -11.41
CA ALA A 34 -7.33 13.98 -12.77
C ALA A 34 -7.32 15.51 -12.68
N VAL A 35 -6.35 16.15 -13.34
CA VAL A 35 -6.12 17.58 -13.31
C VAL A 35 -6.11 18.13 -14.72
N ASP A 36 -6.75 19.27 -14.93
CA ASP A 36 -6.60 20.05 -16.16
C ASP A 36 -5.23 20.78 -16.11
N ARG A 37 -4.37 20.47 -17.07
CA ARG A 37 -2.99 21.01 -17.12
C ARG A 37 -2.92 22.53 -17.27
N THR A 38 -3.91 23.11 -17.94
CA THR A 38 -3.93 24.54 -18.24
C THR A 38 -4.41 25.34 -17.02
N THR A 39 -5.51 24.88 -16.42
CA THR A 39 -6.16 25.62 -15.32
C THR A 39 -5.75 25.16 -13.94
N GLN A 40 -5.02 24.03 -13.83
CA GLN A 40 -4.66 23.34 -12.57
C GLN A 40 -5.88 23.00 -11.70
N LYS A 41 -7.06 22.86 -12.33
CA LYS A 41 -8.30 22.46 -11.66
C LYS A 41 -8.40 20.96 -11.59
N ILE A 42 -8.85 20.47 -10.45
CA ILE A 42 -9.19 19.05 -10.28
C ILE A 42 -10.47 18.75 -11.04
N MET A 43 -10.41 17.74 -11.89
CA MET A 43 -11.50 17.24 -12.71
C MET A 43 -12.21 16.06 -12.05
N ALA A 44 -11.42 15.14 -11.46
CA ALA A 44 -11.93 13.95 -10.78
C ALA A 44 -10.94 13.48 -9.70
N ILE A 45 -11.43 12.74 -8.70
CA ILE A 45 -10.63 12.11 -7.64
C ILE A 45 -11.12 10.69 -7.41
N GLY A 46 -10.21 9.78 -7.08
CA GLY A 46 -10.53 8.40 -6.73
C GLY A 46 -10.90 7.56 -7.96
N GLU A 47 -11.97 6.78 -7.86
CA GLU A 47 -12.37 5.84 -8.92
C GLU A 47 -12.66 6.53 -10.27
N GLU A 48 -13.28 7.70 -10.26
CA GLU A 48 -13.53 8.45 -11.49
C GLU A 48 -12.22 8.84 -12.20
N ALA A 49 -11.22 9.29 -11.44
CA ALA A 49 -9.90 9.62 -11.97
C ALA A 49 -9.13 8.37 -12.44
N ARG A 50 -9.27 7.24 -11.74
CA ARG A 50 -8.65 5.95 -12.12
C ARG A 50 -9.11 5.48 -13.49
N LEU A 51 -10.38 5.66 -13.81
CA LEU A 51 -10.93 5.32 -15.14
C LEU A 51 -10.31 6.15 -16.27
N MET A 52 -9.73 7.31 -15.95
CA MET A 52 -9.08 8.20 -16.89
C MET A 52 -7.61 7.85 -17.15
N LEU A 53 -6.96 7.05 -16.31
CA LEU A 53 -5.55 6.65 -16.47
C LEU A 53 -5.32 6.02 -17.87
N GLY A 54 -4.35 6.57 -18.61
CA GLY A 54 -3.99 6.12 -19.95
C GLY A 54 -5.02 6.42 -21.05
N ARG A 55 -6.05 7.23 -20.76
CA ARG A 55 -7.17 7.56 -21.68
C ARG A 55 -7.46 9.05 -21.77
N THR A 56 -6.63 9.89 -21.18
CA THR A 56 -6.81 11.34 -21.15
C THR A 56 -6.32 12.00 -22.44
N PRO A 57 -7.01 13.07 -22.93
CA PRO A 57 -6.46 13.95 -23.94
C PRO A 57 -5.30 14.78 -23.37
N GLU A 58 -4.54 15.47 -24.23
CA GLU A 58 -3.32 16.19 -23.85
C GLU A 58 -3.50 17.26 -22.75
N ASN A 59 -4.67 17.86 -22.65
CA ASN A 59 -4.99 18.89 -21.68
C ASN A 59 -5.41 18.34 -20.32
N ILE A 60 -5.62 17.04 -20.17
CA ILE A 60 -5.98 16.40 -18.88
C ILE A 60 -4.90 15.40 -18.50
N GLU A 61 -4.48 15.43 -17.27
CA GLU A 61 -3.53 14.50 -16.69
C GLU A 61 -4.13 13.77 -15.50
N ALA A 62 -4.14 12.44 -15.55
CA ALA A 62 -4.48 11.60 -14.40
C ALA A 62 -3.18 11.16 -13.74
N ILE A 63 -2.97 11.58 -12.49
CA ILE A 63 -1.74 11.36 -11.73
C ILE A 63 -2.00 10.63 -10.41
N ARG A 64 -0.99 9.93 -9.92
CA ARG A 64 -0.92 9.46 -8.53
C ARG A 64 -0.12 10.51 -7.75
N PRO A 65 -0.75 11.25 -6.81
CA PRO A 65 -0.08 12.36 -6.13
C PRO A 65 0.88 11.89 -5.03
N LEU A 66 0.87 10.58 -4.72
CA LEU A 66 1.85 9.91 -3.87
C LEU A 66 2.70 8.96 -4.71
N ALA A 67 3.97 8.88 -4.38
CA ALA A 67 4.92 7.95 -4.97
C ALA A 67 5.75 7.31 -3.85
N HIS A 68 5.85 5.99 -3.85
CA HIS A 68 6.59 5.26 -2.82
C HIS A 68 6.22 5.68 -1.39
N GLY A 69 4.93 5.76 -1.11
CA GLY A 69 4.38 6.10 0.21
C GLY A 69 4.52 7.56 0.64
N VAL A 70 5.11 8.44 -0.18
CA VAL A 70 5.34 9.84 0.18
C VAL A 70 4.72 10.81 -0.83
N ILE A 71 4.47 12.05 -0.39
CA ILE A 71 3.85 13.08 -1.22
C ILE A 71 4.79 13.54 -2.32
N SER A 72 4.38 13.37 -3.57
CA SER A 72 5.08 13.88 -4.77
C SER A 72 4.46 15.18 -5.31
N HIS A 73 3.15 15.39 -5.07
CA HIS A 73 2.41 16.57 -5.51
C HIS A 73 1.60 17.16 -4.35
N TYR A 74 2.22 18.05 -3.57
CA TYR A 74 1.66 18.59 -2.31
C TYR A 74 0.24 19.15 -2.45
N THR A 75 0.04 20.14 -3.33
CA THR A 75 -1.26 20.81 -3.51
C THR A 75 -2.37 19.84 -3.95
N VAL A 76 -2.01 18.86 -4.78
CA VAL A 76 -2.98 17.86 -5.26
C VAL A 76 -3.33 16.89 -4.13
N THR A 77 -2.34 16.46 -3.34
CA THR A 77 -2.53 15.59 -2.18
C THR A 77 -3.41 16.26 -1.13
N GLU A 78 -3.15 17.53 -0.79
CA GLU A 78 -3.98 18.30 0.16
C GLU A 78 -5.45 18.30 -0.28
N LYS A 79 -5.71 18.63 -1.54
CA LYS A 79 -7.08 18.63 -2.10
C LYS A 79 -7.71 17.25 -2.12
N MET A 80 -6.93 16.20 -2.39
CA MET A 80 -7.38 14.81 -2.35
C MET A 80 -7.78 14.39 -0.93
N ILE A 81 -6.94 14.67 0.08
CA ILE A 81 -7.25 14.40 1.49
C ILE A 81 -8.51 15.15 1.92
N ARG A 82 -8.62 16.43 1.59
CA ARG A 82 -9.82 17.25 1.87
C ARG A 82 -11.09 16.62 1.27
N TYR A 83 -11.00 16.16 0.03
CA TYR A 83 -12.12 15.49 -0.63
C TYR A 83 -12.53 14.22 0.12
N PHE A 84 -11.57 13.37 0.51
CA PHE A 84 -11.87 12.12 1.21
C PHE A 84 -12.40 12.35 2.63
N ILE A 85 -11.85 13.31 3.37
CA ILE A 85 -12.41 13.71 4.67
C ILE A 85 -13.87 14.16 4.49
N ALA A 86 -14.15 15.07 3.54
CA ALA A 86 -15.49 15.57 3.30
C ALA A 86 -16.46 14.47 2.85
N LYS A 87 -15.98 13.49 2.06
CA LYS A 87 -16.77 12.34 1.62
C LYS A 87 -17.10 11.38 2.78
N ALA A 88 -16.15 11.16 3.70
CA ALA A 88 -16.30 10.26 4.83
C ALA A 88 -17.25 10.80 5.92
N ILE A 89 -17.14 12.10 6.27
CA ILE A 89 -17.93 12.69 7.39
C ILE A 89 -19.11 13.53 6.93
N GLY A 90 -19.21 13.80 5.62
CA GLY A 90 -20.25 14.66 5.04
C GLY A 90 -19.94 16.17 5.13
N LYS A 91 -20.56 16.95 4.23
CA LYS A 91 -20.26 18.38 4.06
C LYS A 91 -20.75 19.31 5.21
N ARG A 92 -21.56 18.83 6.13
CA ARG A 92 -22.22 19.65 7.19
C ARG A 92 -21.62 19.46 8.58
N THR A 93 -20.38 19.04 8.71
CA THR A 93 -19.75 18.84 10.01
C THR A 93 -19.36 20.17 10.62
N LEU A 94 -19.92 20.52 11.79
CA LEU A 94 -19.67 21.78 12.48
C LEU A 94 -18.30 21.85 13.18
N ARG A 95 -17.69 20.70 13.45
CA ARG A 95 -16.37 20.62 14.08
C ARG A 95 -15.39 19.88 13.17
N LYS A 96 -14.21 20.44 13.01
CA LYS A 96 -13.10 19.81 12.32
C LYS A 96 -12.69 18.50 13.01
N PRO A 97 -12.38 17.42 12.27
CA PRO A 97 -11.96 16.14 12.84
C PRO A 97 -10.55 16.19 13.43
N ARG A 98 -10.24 15.26 14.34
CA ARG A 98 -8.86 14.83 14.59
C ARG A 98 -8.54 13.74 13.59
N VAL A 99 -7.34 13.77 13.04
CA VAL A 99 -6.93 12.83 11.99
C VAL A 99 -5.61 12.19 12.40
N CYS A 100 -5.53 10.87 12.29
CA CYS A 100 -4.27 10.13 12.29
C CYS A 100 -3.99 9.68 10.86
N ILE A 101 -2.75 9.89 10.40
CA ILE A 101 -2.26 9.37 9.12
C ILE A 101 -1.13 8.39 9.36
N CYS A 102 -1.00 7.37 8.50
CA CYS A 102 0.19 6.53 8.48
C CYS A 102 1.17 6.98 7.39
N ILE A 103 2.43 6.71 7.64
CA ILE A 103 3.55 6.97 6.73
C ILE A 103 4.50 5.78 6.75
N PRO A 104 5.27 5.54 5.68
CA PRO A 104 6.32 4.52 5.69
C PRO A 104 7.35 4.74 6.81
N SER A 105 7.89 3.64 7.34
CA SER A 105 8.91 3.70 8.40
C SER A 105 10.21 4.38 7.96
N GLY A 106 10.49 4.39 6.65
CA GLY A 106 11.64 5.07 6.05
C GLY A 106 11.42 6.53 5.67
N ALA A 107 10.25 7.13 5.99
CA ALA A 107 9.97 8.52 5.66
C ALA A 107 10.87 9.48 6.43
N THR A 108 11.41 10.47 5.72
CA THR A 108 12.22 11.54 6.32
C THR A 108 11.34 12.50 7.15
N GLU A 109 11.96 13.28 8.06
CA GLU A 109 11.25 14.30 8.84
C GLU A 109 10.56 15.35 7.95
N VAL A 110 11.12 15.65 6.79
CA VAL A 110 10.52 16.57 5.81
C VAL A 110 9.26 15.96 5.20
N GLU A 111 9.30 14.68 4.82
CA GLU A 111 8.15 13.95 4.28
C GLU A 111 7.06 13.76 5.33
N ARG A 112 7.45 13.41 6.57
CA ARG A 112 6.54 13.36 7.72
C ARG A 112 5.82 14.68 7.90
N LYS A 113 6.58 15.79 7.93
CA LYS A 113 6.02 17.12 8.11
C LYS A 113 5.12 17.53 6.94
N ALA A 114 5.49 17.20 5.72
CA ALA A 114 4.66 17.47 4.53
C ALA A 114 3.30 16.74 4.61
N ALA A 115 3.28 15.50 5.07
CA ALA A 115 2.04 14.74 5.23
C ALA A 115 1.16 15.32 6.37
N GLU A 116 1.76 15.70 7.49
CA GLU A 116 1.08 16.37 8.60
C GLU A 116 0.46 17.70 8.15
N ASP A 117 1.24 18.57 7.50
CA ASP A 117 0.80 19.89 7.04
C ASP A 117 -0.30 19.79 5.98
N ALA A 118 -0.15 18.90 4.99
CA ALA A 118 -1.17 18.67 3.98
C ALA A 118 -2.51 18.20 4.61
N THR A 119 -2.45 17.35 5.64
CA THR A 119 -3.63 16.87 6.36
C THR A 119 -4.27 17.97 7.20
N TYR A 120 -3.46 18.82 7.85
CA TYR A 120 -3.94 19.97 8.60
C TYR A 120 -4.61 20.98 7.68
N GLU A 121 -3.99 21.34 6.57
CA GLU A 121 -4.55 22.24 5.55
C GLU A 121 -5.82 21.66 4.90
N ALA A 122 -5.89 20.35 4.75
CA ALA A 122 -7.10 19.65 4.25
C ALA A 122 -8.31 19.78 5.18
N GLY A 123 -8.11 20.27 6.41
CA GLY A 123 -9.19 20.63 7.32
C GLY A 123 -9.23 19.85 8.62
N ALA A 124 -8.21 19.10 8.97
CA ALA A 124 -8.05 18.55 10.30
C ALA A 124 -7.82 19.67 11.32
N ARG A 125 -8.25 19.47 12.58
CA ARG A 125 -7.90 20.38 13.69
C ARG A 125 -6.64 19.94 14.43
N GLU A 126 -6.35 18.67 14.37
CA GLU A 126 -5.22 18.01 15.03
C GLU A 126 -4.81 16.82 14.15
N VAL A 127 -3.51 16.64 13.95
CA VAL A 127 -2.96 15.58 13.14
C VAL A 127 -1.97 14.77 13.97
N ASN A 128 -2.15 13.47 13.98
CA ASN A 128 -1.19 12.52 14.52
C ASN A 128 -0.60 11.71 13.36
N VAL A 129 0.65 11.28 13.51
CA VAL A 129 1.35 10.49 12.49
C VAL A 129 1.87 9.22 13.13
N ILE A 130 1.58 8.08 12.52
CA ILE A 130 2.04 6.75 12.94
C ILE A 130 2.78 6.07 11.77
N GLU A 131 3.74 5.20 12.08
CA GLU A 131 4.39 4.37 11.07
C GLU A 131 3.49 3.23 10.58
N GLU A 132 3.49 2.95 9.27
CA GLU A 132 2.66 1.91 8.64
C GLU A 132 2.79 0.53 9.33
N PRO A 133 3.99 0.00 9.63
CA PRO A 133 4.08 -1.32 10.26
C PRO A 133 3.57 -1.33 11.70
N VAL A 134 3.65 -0.20 12.43
CA VAL A 134 3.06 -0.09 13.78
C VAL A 134 1.54 -0.08 13.67
N ALA A 135 0.99 0.65 12.73
CA ALA A 135 -0.44 0.63 12.44
C ALA A 135 -0.89 -0.77 12.03
N ALA A 136 -0.15 -1.44 11.15
CA ALA A 136 -0.45 -2.83 10.75
C ALA A 136 -0.48 -3.79 11.94
N ALA A 137 0.47 -3.68 12.87
CA ALA A 137 0.50 -4.49 14.09
C ALA A 137 -0.75 -4.26 14.96
N ILE A 138 -1.11 -3.01 15.22
CA ILE A 138 -2.31 -2.64 16.00
C ILE A 138 -3.58 -3.14 15.29
N GLY A 139 -3.65 -2.97 13.98
CA GLY A 139 -4.77 -3.40 13.14
C GLY A 139 -4.97 -4.91 13.18
N ALA A 140 -3.88 -5.67 13.11
CA ALA A 140 -3.86 -7.12 13.23
C ALA A 140 -4.16 -7.64 14.65
N GLY A 141 -4.35 -6.74 15.63
CA GLY A 141 -4.67 -7.12 17.01
C GLY A 141 -3.47 -7.59 17.82
N ILE A 142 -2.26 -7.27 17.39
CA ILE A 142 -1.03 -7.60 18.12
C ILE A 142 -0.92 -6.66 19.33
N ASP A 143 -0.72 -7.23 20.53
CA ASP A 143 -0.40 -6.45 21.73
C ASP A 143 1.08 -6.05 21.70
N ILE A 144 1.33 -4.86 21.14
CA ILE A 144 2.68 -4.32 21.00
C ILE A 144 3.28 -3.74 22.31
N SER A 145 2.47 -3.65 23.37
CA SER A 145 2.92 -3.11 24.67
C SER A 145 3.85 -4.07 25.44
N ARG A 146 3.83 -5.34 25.08
CA ARG A 146 4.62 -6.38 25.75
C ARG A 146 6.09 -6.33 25.36
N PRO A 147 6.99 -6.74 26.28
CA PRO A 147 8.41 -6.88 26.00
C PRO A 147 8.70 -8.15 25.17
N CYS A 148 8.17 -8.22 23.95
CA CYS A 148 8.39 -9.33 23.04
C CYS A 148 8.44 -8.83 21.60
N GLY A 149 9.27 -9.51 20.77
CA GLY A 149 9.42 -9.18 19.35
C GLY A 149 8.22 -9.61 18.52
N ASN A 150 7.63 -8.67 17.77
CA ASN A 150 6.59 -8.93 16.80
C ASN A 150 7.04 -8.39 15.44
N MET A 151 7.21 -9.25 14.46
CA MET A 151 7.61 -8.83 13.12
C MET A 151 6.41 -8.64 12.22
N VAL A 152 6.32 -7.48 11.61
CA VAL A 152 5.29 -7.14 10.63
C VAL A 152 5.94 -6.76 9.32
N VAL A 153 5.37 -7.25 8.22
CA VAL A 153 5.76 -6.94 6.84
C VAL A 153 4.52 -6.43 6.12
N ASP A 154 4.50 -5.14 5.85
CA ASP A 154 3.43 -4.49 5.09
C ASP A 154 3.86 -4.25 3.66
N ILE A 155 3.23 -4.96 2.71
CA ILE A 155 3.56 -4.86 1.28
C ILE A 155 2.44 -4.07 0.61
N GLY A 156 2.66 -2.77 0.47
CA GLY A 156 1.72 -1.87 -0.18
C GLY A 156 1.81 -1.88 -1.71
N GLY A 157 1.39 -0.76 -2.31
CA GLY A 157 1.57 -0.53 -3.76
C GLY A 157 2.95 0.01 -4.09
N GLY A 158 3.44 0.98 -3.33
CA GLY A 158 4.69 1.70 -3.60
C GLY A 158 5.84 1.40 -2.66
N THR A 159 5.58 0.82 -1.48
CA THR A 159 6.57 0.47 -0.45
C THR A 159 6.30 -0.89 0.16
N THR A 160 7.36 -1.52 0.63
CA THR A 160 7.30 -2.62 1.59
C THR A 160 7.96 -2.14 2.87
N ASP A 161 7.19 -2.11 3.95
CA ASP A 161 7.60 -1.69 5.26
C ASP A 161 7.75 -2.91 6.17
N ILE A 162 8.94 -3.07 6.75
CA ILE A 162 9.31 -4.22 7.56
C ILE A 162 9.76 -3.71 8.92
N ALA A 163 9.15 -4.20 10.00
CA ALA A 163 9.54 -3.80 11.34
C ALA A 163 9.43 -4.92 12.36
N VAL A 164 10.32 -4.90 13.34
CA VAL A 164 10.21 -5.64 14.60
C VAL A 164 9.82 -4.67 15.70
N ILE A 165 8.67 -4.92 16.32
CA ILE A 165 8.00 -4.02 17.25
C ILE A 165 7.97 -4.66 18.65
N SER A 166 8.30 -3.89 19.68
CA SER A 166 8.25 -4.29 21.10
C SER A 166 8.05 -3.06 21.97
N LEU A 167 7.36 -3.18 23.10
CA LEU A 167 7.18 -2.11 24.09
C LEU A 167 6.64 -0.79 23.47
N ASN A 168 5.66 -0.89 22.59
CA ASN A 168 5.05 0.22 21.84
C ASN A 168 6.02 0.99 20.91
N GLY A 169 7.20 0.43 20.63
CA GLY A 169 8.22 1.06 19.79
C GLY A 169 8.76 0.12 18.74
N THR A 170 9.36 0.69 17.73
CA THR A 170 10.06 -0.01 16.65
C THR A 170 11.49 -0.27 17.08
N ALA A 171 11.86 -1.55 17.24
CA ALA A 171 13.22 -1.96 17.60
C ALA A 171 14.16 -1.94 16.37
N VAL A 172 13.68 -2.47 15.24
CA VAL A 172 14.37 -2.45 13.95
C VAL A 172 13.33 -2.25 12.88
N SER A 173 13.58 -1.37 11.90
CA SER A 173 12.72 -1.21 10.74
C SER A 173 13.49 -0.87 9.48
N THR A 174 12.88 -1.13 8.37
CA THR A 174 13.30 -0.68 7.04
C THR A 174 12.08 -0.49 6.15
N SER A 175 12.22 0.40 5.16
CA SER A 175 11.24 0.60 4.12
C SER A 175 11.95 0.54 2.77
N ILE A 176 11.47 -0.32 1.88
CA ILE A 176 12.01 -0.43 0.53
C ILE A 176 10.97 -0.04 -0.51
N LYS A 177 11.46 0.50 -1.63
CA LYS A 177 10.63 0.92 -2.77
C LYS A 177 10.36 -0.23 -3.75
N THR A 178 10.26 -1.46 -3.24
CA THR A 178 9.90 -2.65 -4.01
C THR A 178 8.58 -3.18 -3.45
N ALA A 179 7.51 -3.11 -4.23
CA ALA A 179 6.16 -3.44 -3.78
C ALA A 179 5.23 -3.78 -4.96
N GLY A 180 3.92 -3.61 -4.80
CA GLY A 180 2.91 -3.96 -5.80
C GLY A 180 3.12 -3.36 -7.18
N ASP A 181 3.56 -2.09 -7.25
CA ASP A 181 3.83 -1.40 -8.52
C ASP A 181 5.06 -2.00 -9.23
N ASP A 182 6.06 -2.49 -8.48
CA ASP A 182 7.23 -3.17 -9.06
C ASP A 182 6.88 -4.52 -9.66
N PHE A 183 5.93 -5.23 -9.06
CA PHE A 183 5.36 -6.45 -9.65
C PHE A 183 4.68 -6.14 -10.98
N ASP A 184 3.89 -5.06 -11.06
CA ASP A 184 3.23 -4.64 -12.30
C ASP A 184 4.27 -4.28 -13.38
N GLN A 185 5.29 -3.51 -13.01
CA GLN A 185 6.37 -3.15 -13.93
C GLN A 185 7.21 -4.36 -14.39
N ALA A 186 7.39 -5.36 -13.53
CA ALA A 186 8.04 -6.62 -13.92
C ALA A 186 7.23 -7.37 -14.98
N LEU A 187 5.90 -7.41 -14.84
CA LEU A 187 4.99 -7.99 -15.82
C LEU A 187 5.02 -7.19 -17.14
N VAL A 188 5.00 -5.85 -17.09
CA VAL A 188 5.12 -5.01 -18.30
C VAL A 188 6.43 -5.32 -19.05
N ARG A 189 7.55 -5.41 -18.33
CA ARG A 189 8.86 -5.76 -18.93
C ARG A 189 8.86 -7.16 -19.53
N TYR A 190 8.28 -8.14 -18.82
CA TYR A 190 8.17 -9.52 -19.29
C TYR A 190 7.36 -9.63 -20.58
N MET A 191 6.16 -9.01 -20.62
CA MET A 191 5.29 -9.00 -21.80
C MET A 191 5.96 -8.35 -22.99
N ARG A 192 6.71 -7.28 -22.76
CA ARG A 192 7.50 -6.61 -23.79
C ARG A 192 8.60 -7.52 -24.36
N LYS A 193 9.35 -8.19 -23.48
CA LYS A 193 10.50 -9.02 -23.84
C LYS A 193 10.09 -10.34 -24.50
N THR A 194 9.09 -11.02 -23.93
CA THR A 194 8.74 -12.40 -24.32
C THR A 194 7.70 -12.43 -25.45
N HIS A 195 6.68 -11.53 -25.37
CA HIS A 195 5.58 -11.54 -26.32
C HIS A 195 5.64 -10.42 -27.38
N ASN A 196 6.64 -9.51 -27.30
CA ASN A 196 6.70 -8.28 -28.09
C ASN A 196 5.39 -7.48 -27.96
N LEU A 197 4.80 -7.47 -26.77
CA LEU A 197 3.51 -6.86 -26.48
C LEU A 197 3.67 -5.72 -25.47
N LEU A 198 3.24 -4.52 -25.84
CA LEU A 198 3.14 -3.39 -24.92
C LEU A 198 1.77 -3.39 -24.27
N ILE A 199 1.75 -3.52 -22.96
CA ILE A 199 0.57 -3.42 -22.12
C ILE A 199 0.67 -2.19 -21.22
N GLY A 200 -0.47 -1.69 -20.71
CA GLY A 200 -0.51 -0.64 -19.70
C GLY A 200 -0.47 -1.19 -18.27
N ASP A 201 -0.21 -0.29 -17.30
CA ASP A 201 -0.10 -0.64 -15.87
C ASP A 201 -1.35 -1.33 -15.36
N ARG A 202 -2.54 -0.87 -15.76
CA ARG A 202 -3.80 -1.50 -15.37
C ARG A 202 -3.90 -2.96 -15.83
N THR A 203 -3.45 -3.25 -17.04
CA THR A 203 -3.45 -4.63 -17.56
C THR A 203 -2.45 -5.49 -16.80
N ALA A 204 -1.29 -4.94 -16.44
CA ALA A 204 -0.31 -5.63 -15.61
C ALA A 204 -0.87 -5.94 -14.21
N GLU A 205 -1.54 -4.99 -13.58
CA GLU A 205 -2.23 -5.18 -12.30
C GLU A 205 -3.31 -6.27 -12.40
N GLU A 206 -4.11 -6.27 -13.47
CA GLU A 206 -5.11 -7.31 -13.72
C GLU A 206 -4.46 -8.71 -13.87
N ILE A 207 -3.31 -8.83 -14.56
CA ILE A 207 -2.55 -10.08 -14.66
C ILE A 207 -2.06 -10.51 -13.27
N LYS A 208 -1.44 -9.62 -12.51
CA LYS A 208 -0.97 -9.87 -11.14
C LYS A 208 -2.06 -10.41 -10.25
N ILE A 209 -3.22 -9.76 -10.22
CA ILE A 209 -4.34 -10.12 -9.34
C ILE A 209 -4.97 -11.47 -9.74
N ASN A 210 -5.16 -11.71 -11.04
CA ASN A 210 -5.90 -12.88 -11.50
C ASN A 210 -5.06 -14.16 -11.58
N ILE A 211 -3.82 -14.07 -12.07
CA ILE A 211 -2.97 -15.22 -12.32
C ILE A 211 -1.56 -15.12 -11.75
N GLY A 212 -1.22 -13.99 -11.11
CA GLY A 212 0.12 -13.74 -10.54
C GLY A 212 0.50 -14.78 -9.49
N THR A 213 1.75 -15.23 -9.53
CA THR A 213 2.31 -16.17 -8.55
C THR A 213 3.83 -16.02 -8.49
N VAL A 214 4.45 -16.42 -7.39
CA VAL A 214 5.90 -16.51 -7.22
C VAL A 214 6.38 -17.94 -6.94
N THR A 215 5.45 -18.89 -6.75
CA THR A 215 5.68 -20.32 -6.60
C THR A 215 4.88 -21.10 -7.65
N GLU A 216 5.14 -22.40 -7.78
CA GLU A 216 4.33 -23.26 -8.63
C GLU A 216 2.90 -23.36 -8.07
N ARG A 217 1.91 -23.24 -8.97
CA ARG A 217 0.52 -23.48 -8.63
C ARG A 217 0.13 -24.94 -8.90
N PRO A 218 -0.80 -25.53 -8.11
CA PRO A 218 -1.34 -26.87 -8.39
C PRO A 218 -1.97 -26.97 -9.78
N GLU A 219 -2.57 -25.86 -10.26
CA GLU A 219 -3.19 -25.75 -11.57
C GLU A 219 -2.63 -24.52 -12.30
N THR A 220 -2.31 -24.68 -13.58
CA THR A 220 -1.89 -23.57 -14.42
C THR A 220 -3.09 -22.69 -14.75
N LEU A 221 -3.08 -21.44 -14.25
CA LEU A 221 -4.04 -20.43 -14.63
C LEU A 221 -3.62 -19.75 -15.93
N THR A 222 -4.58 -19.32 -16.74
CA THR A 222 -4.34 -18.59 -17.98
C THR A 222 -5.23 -17.37 -18.08
N MET A 223 -4.75 -16.34 -18.78
CA MET A 223 -5.47 -15.10 -19.03
C MET A 223 -5.20 -14.58 -20.44
N GLU A 224 -6.26 -14.18 -21.16
CA GLU A 224 -6.11 -13.44 -22.42
C GLU A 224 -5.72 -11.99 -22.14
N VAL A 225 -4.61 -11.55 -22.72
CA VAL A 225 -4.06 -10.21 -22.53
C VAL A 225 -4.00 -9.50 -23.89
N ARG A 226 -4.55 -8.30 -23.94
CA ARG A 226 -4.56 -7.44 -25.13
C ARG A 226 -3.57 -6.30 -24.98
N GLY A 227 -2.83 -6.02 -26.03
CA GLY A 227 -1.89 -4.90 -26.07
C GLY A 227 -1.51 -4.52 -27.48
N ARG A 228 -0.52 -3.65 -27.60
CA ARG A 228 0.03 -3.24 -28.90
C ARG A 228 1.25 -4.10 -29.24
N ASN A 229 1.22 -4.77 -30.39
CA ASN A 229 2.39 -5.48 -30.92
C ASN A 229 3.49 -4.47 -31.26
N LEU A 230 4.67 -4.66 -30.69
CA LEU A 230 5.81 -3.75 -30.87
C LEU A 230 6.48 -3.84 -32.26
N VAL A 231 6.25 -4.94 -32.99
CA VAL A 231 6.81 -5.14 -34.32
C VAL A 231 5.90 -4.50 -35.40
N THR A 232 4.60 -4.73 -35.29
CA THR A 232 3.62 -4.30 -36.31
C THR A 232 2.88 -3.00 -35.96
N GLY A 233 2.92 -2.60 -34.69
CA GLY A 233 2.15 -1.46 -34.16
C GLY A 233 0.65 -1.74 -33.97
N LEU A 234 0.15 -2.90 -34.38
CA LEU A 234 -1.26 -3.27 -34.38
C LEU A 234 -1.67 -3.92 -33.03
N PRO A 235 -2.98 -3.89 -32.69
CA PRO A 235 -3.50 -4.65 -31.57
C PRO A 235 -3.22 -6.15 -31.70
N LYS A 236 -2.82 -6.78 -30.62
CA LYS A 236 -2.55 -8.23 -30.52
C LYS A 236 -3.09 -8.76 -29.20
N THR A 237 -3.63 -9.98 -29.25
CA THR A 237 -4.00 -10.74 -28.05
C THR A 237 -3.06 -11.91 -27.88
N VAL A 238 -2.63 -12.18 -26.65
CA VAL A 238 -1.83 -13.34 -26.27
C VAL A 238 -2.45 -14.00 -25.06
N VAL A 239 -2.22 -15.31 -24.89
CA VAL A 239 -2.59 -16.04 -23.67
C VAL A 239 -1.33 -16.07 -22.79
N VAL A 240 -1.48 -15.61 -21.56
CA VAL A 240 -0.42 -15.60 -20.54
C VAL A 240 -0.74 -16.63 -19.48
N THR A 241 0.25 -17.34 -18.99
CA THR A 241 0.11 -18.39 -17.99
C THR A 241 0.64 -17.96 -16.63
N SER A 242 0.17 -18.58 -15.55
CA SER A 242 0.71 -18.36 -14.20
C SER A 242 2.19 -18.75 -14.10
N GLY A 243 2.67 -19.73 -14.88
CA GLY A 243 4.10 -20.05 -14.95
C GLY A 243 4.96 -18.91 -15.48
N GLU A 244 4.48 -18.18 -16.49
CA GLU A 244 5.15 -16.99 -17.01
C GLU A 244 5.14 -15.84 -15.98
N THR A 245 4.07 -15.69 -15.20
CA THR A 245 4.05 -14.69 -14.13
C THR A 245 5.03 -15.04 -13.02
N ALA A 246 5.21 -16.31 -12.68
CA ALA A 246 6.20 -16.76 -11.70
C ALA A 246 7.64 -16.37 -12.13
N GLU A 247 7.96 -16.52 -13.40
CA GLU A 247 9.26 -16.08 -13.94
C GLU A 247 9.42 -14.57 -13.84
N ALA A 248 8.40 -13.80 -14.23
CA ALA A 248 8.44 -12.35 -14.23
C ALA A 248 8.54 -11.74 -12.83
N LEU A 249 7.83 -12.32 -11.84
CA LEU A 249 7.68 -11.76 -10.49
C LEU A 249 8.74 -12.23 -9.50
N ARG A 250 9.57 -13.22 -9.87
CA ARG A 250 10.57 -13.82 -8.99
C ARG A 250 11.59 -12.80 -8.46
N GLU A 251 12.10 -11.93 -9.32
CA GLU A 251 13.14 -10.96 -8.94
C GLU A 251 12.64 -9.96 -7.88
N PRO A 252 11.53 -9.23 -8.09
CA PRO A 252 11.03 -8.31 -7.06
C PRO A 252 10.60 -9.01 -5.78
N ALA A 253 10.06 -10.24 -5.85
CA ALA A 253 9.71 -11.01 -4.66
C ALA A 253 10.95 -11.38 -3.83
N LEU A 254 12.03 -11.83 -4.47
CA LEU A 254 13.27 -12.15 -3.77
C LEU A 254 13.91 -10.93 -3.13
N ARG A 255 13.83 -9.73 -3.71
CA ARG A 255 14.30 -8.50 -3.08
C ARG A 255 13.58 -8.21 -1.74
N ILE A 256 12.27 -8.45 -1.69
CA ILE A 256 11.50 -8.30 -0.45
C ILE A 256 11.99 -9.33 0.59
N VAL A 257 12.16 -10.58 0.19
CA VAL A 257 12.64 -11.63 1.08
C VAL A 257 14.04 -11.33 1.62
N GLU A 258 14.96 -10.87 0.76
CA GLU A 258 16.31 -10.47 1.16
C GLU A 258 16.28 -9.35 2.21
N GLU A 259 15.39 -8.35 2.04
CA GLU A 259 15.30 -7.27 3.03
C GLU A 259 14.68 -7.72 4.36
N ILE A 260 13.73 -8.66 4.32
CA ILE A 260 13.22 -9.29 5.56
C ILE A 260 14.34 -10.01 6.30
N GLN A 261 15.21 -10.75 5.61
CA GLN A 261 16.38 -11.40 6.19
C GLN A 261 17.36 -10.38 6.78
N ASN A 262 17.62 -9.26 6.09
CA ASN A 262 18.46 -8.17 6.58
C ASN A 262 17.92 -7.55 7.88
N VAL A 263 16.60 -7.41 8.02
CA VAL A 263 15.98 -6.93 9.26
C VAL A 263 16.13 -7.96 10.39
N LEU A 264 15.93 -9.25 10.11
CA LEU A 264 16.11 -10.32 11.08
C LEU A 264 17.56 -10.38 11.58
N GLU A 265 18.55 -10.24 10.70
CA GLU A 265 19.98 -10.21 11.07
C GLU A 265 20.34 -9.05 11.99
N LYS A 266 19.68 -7.90 11.84
CA LYS A 266 19.88 -6.70 12.68
C LYS A 266 19.06 -6.75 13.97
N THR A 267 18.13 -7.67 14.09
CA THR A 267 17.24 -7.79 15.24
C THR A 267 17.98 -8.36 16.44
N PRO A 268 17.85 -7.76 17.65
CA PRO A 268 18.42 -8.33 18.88
C PRO A 268 18.01 -9.79 19.08
N PRO A 269 18.90 -10.65 19.57
CA PRO A 269 18.68 -12.11 19.64
C PRO A 269 17.41 -12.52 20.37
N GLU A 270 17.05 -11.85 21.45
CA GLU A 270 15.84 -12.14 22.24
C GLU A 270 14.58 -11.85 21.41
N LEU A 271 14.55 -10.70 20.71
CA LEU A 271 13.42 -10.35 19.84
C LEU A 271 13.36 -11.24 18.59
N ALA A 272 14.51 -11.65 18.06
CA ALA A 272 14.57 -12.59 16.94
C ALA A 272 14.04 -13.97 17.33
N SER A 273 14.33 -14.44 18.57
CA SER A 273 13.74 -15.66 19.13
C SER A 273 12.22 -15.59 19.23
N ASP A 274 11.69 -14.44 19.70
CA ASP A 274 10.26 -14.22 19.78
C ASP A 274 9.61 -14.27 18.38
N VAL A 275 10.24 -13.64 17.39
CA VAL A 275 9.76 -13.65 15.99
C VAL A 275 9.75 -15.08 15.43
N TYR A 276 10.78 -15.89 15.73
CA TYR A 276 10.82 -17.28 15.30
C TYR A 276 9.65 -18.10 15.86
N GLU A 277 9.30 -17.88 17.13
CA GLU A 277 8.19 -18.59 17.79
C GLU A 277 6.81 -18.10 17.35
N ARG A 278 6.65 -16.79 17.15
CA ARG A 278 5.37 -16.14 16.88
C ARG A 278 5.04 -16.05 15.39
N GLY A 279 6.05 -16.07 14.54
CA GLY A 279 5.91 -15.89 13.10
C GLY A 279 5.96 -14.42 12.64
N ILE A 280 5.99 -14.27 11.32
CA ILE A 280 5.97 -12.98 10.61
C ILE A 280 4.54 -12.70 10.20
N VAL A 281 4.01 -11.53 10.57
CA VAL A 281 2.67 -11.09 10.15
C VAL A 281 2.79 -10.30 8.86
N MET A 282 2.10 -10.74 7.80
CA MET A 282 2.04 -10.07 6.50
C MET A 282 0.76 -9.28 6.34
N SER A 283 0.87 -8.06 5.83
CA SER A 283 -0.20 -7.13 5.50
C SER A 283 0.03 -6.43 4.17
N GLY A 284 -0.93 -5.58 3.77
CA GLY A 284 -0.90 -4.86 2.50
C GLY A 284 -1.37 -5.69 1.30
N GLY A 285 -1.75 -5.00 0.23
CA GLY A 285 -2.30 -5.65 -0.96
C GLY A 285 -1.29 -6.52 -1.72
N GLY A 286 0.00 -6.17 -1.65
CA GLY A 286 1.09 -6.94 -2.27
C GLY A 286 1.31 -8.29 -1.60
N SER A 287 0.97 -8.44 -0.32
CA SER A 287 1.07 -9.69 0.43
C SER A 287 0.13 -10.79 -0.11
N LEU A 288 -0.92 -10.40 -0.83
CA LEU A 288 -1.89 -11.32 -1.45
C LEU A 288 -1.35 -12.01 -2.71
N LEU A 289 -0.14 -11.66 -3.16
CA LEU A 289 0.47 -12.36 -4.30
C LEU A 289 0.69 -13.83 -3.96
N PHE A 290 0.09 -14.70 -4.76
CA PHE A 290 0.09 -16.13 -4.50
C PHE A 290 1.50 -16.71 -4.32
N GLY A 291 1.71 -17.45 -3.25
CA GLY A 291 2.96 -18.14 -2.93
C GLY A 291 4.04 -17.25 -2.32
N LEU A 292 3.78 -15.96 -2.07
CA LEU A 292 4.76 -15.07 -1.45
C LEU A 292 5.01 -15.45 0.02
N ASP A 293 3.96 -15.83 0.74
CA ASP A 293 4.05 -16.35 2.11
C ASP A 293 4.81 -17.69 2.17
N GLU A 294 4.61 -18.56 1.19
CA GLU A 294 5.33 -19.82 1.07
C GLU A 294 6.82 -19.58 0.76
N LEU A 295 7.10 -18.71 -0.20
CA LEU A 295 8.47 -18.31 -0.54
C LEU A 295 9.21 -17.73 0.68
N LEU A 296 8.54 -16.85 1.43
CA LEU A 296 9.11 -16.27 2.64
C LEU A 296 9.41 -17.33 3.71
N ARG A 297 8.46 -18.24 3.94
CA ARG A 297 8.64 -19.37 4.88
C ARG A 297 9.79 -20.27 4.46
N GLU A 298 9.90 -20.60 3.17
CA GLU A 298 11.02 -21.41 2.63
C GLU A 298 12.37 -20.73 2.88
N LYS A 299 12.47 -19.43 2.65
CA LYS A 299 13.73 -18.69 2.72
C LYS A 299 14.17 -18.31 4.13
N THR A 300 13.23 -18.14 5.07
CA THR A 300 13.53 -17.70 6.44
C THR A 300 13.45 -18.85 7.45
N GLY A 301 12.72 -19.90 7.16
CA GLY A 301 12.39 -20.96 8.14
C GLY A 301 11.39 -20.53 9.21
N ILE A 302 10.80 -19.33 9.09
CA ILE A 302 9.87 -18.76 10.08
C ILE A 302 8.44 -18.92 9.59
N GLY A 303 7.50 -19.20 10.51
CA GLY A 303 6.07 -19.23 10.20
C GLY A 303 5.58 -17.88 9.67
N VAL A 304 4.70 -17.90 8.69
CA VAL A 304 4.11 -16.67 8.13
C VAL A 304 2.61 -16.69 8.37
N ILE A 305 2.08 -15.57 8.87
CA ILE A 305 0.68 -15.37 9.22
C ILE A 305 0.15 -14.21 8.38
N MET A 306 -0.87 -14.46 7.57
CA MET A 306 -1.55 -13.41 6.84
C MET A 306 -2.53 -12.69 7.78
N ALA A 307 -2.54 -11.37 7.80
CA ALA A 307 -3.57 -10.61 8.50
C ALA A 307 -4.97 -10.95 7.96
N ASP A 308 -6.01 -10.87 8.79
CA ASP A 308 -7.38 -11.26 8.42
C ASP A 308 -7.91 -10.48 7.20
N ASP A 309 -7.63 -9.18 7.14
CA ASP A 309 -7.90 -8.35 5.96
C ASP A 309 -6.68 -7.49 5.64
N PRO A 310 -5.72 -8.03 4.86
CA PRO A 310 -4.47 -7.35 4.58
C PRO A 310 -4.62 -5.97 3.91
N LEU A 311 -5.73 -5.76 3.21
CA LEU A 311 -6.00 -4.50 2.51
C LEU A 311 -6.44 -3.36 3.42
N THR A 312 -6.99 -3.66 4.59
CA THR A 312 -7.58 -2.65 5.49
C THR A 312 -6.91 -2.58 6.85
N VAL A 313 -6.04 -3.53 7.17
CA VAL A 313 -5.44 -3.67 8.50
C VAL A 313 -4.67 -2.42 8.94
N VAL A 314 -3.90 -1.77 8.06
CA VAL A 314 -3.19 -0.52 8.34
C VAL A 314 -4.17 0.60 8.69
N CYS A 315 -5.21 0.76 7.88
CA CYS A 315 -6.25 1.77 8.12
C CYS A 315 -6.99 1.54 9.45
N ILE A 316 -7.32 0.28 9.76
CA ILE A 316 -7.93 -0.11 11.05
C ILE A 316 -7.00 0.24 12.21
N GLY A 317 -5.71 -0.10 12.09
CA GLY A 317 -4.72 0.20 13.12
C GLY A 317 -4.51 1.69 13.33
N THR A 318 -4.45 2.46 12.25
CA THR A 318 -4.37 3.93 12.29
C THR A 318 -5.55 4.54 13.06
N GLY A 319 -6.77 4.00 12.83
CA GLY A 319 -7.97 4.42 13.56
C GLY A 319 -7.96 4.01 15.03
N LYS A 320 -7.58 2.76 15.34
CA LYS A 320 -7.47 2.26 16.71
C LYS A 320 -6.41 3.00 17.52
N TYR A 321 -5.29 3.40 16.90
CA TYR A 321 -4.27 4.21 17.55
C TYR A 321 -4.83 5.53 18.09
N MET A 322 -5.73 6.17 17.37
CA MET A 322 -6.43 7.37 17.85
C MET A 322 -7.32 7.09 19.07
N GLU A 323 -7.96 5.93 19.12
CA GLU A 323 -8.78 5.52 20.24
C GLU A 323 -7.94 5.27 21.51
N MET A 324 -6.76 4.64 21.34
CA MET A 324 -5.80 4.37 22.42
C MET A 324 -5.18 5.65 23.00
N SER A 325 -4.94 6.67 22.16
CA SER A 325 -4.33 7.94 22.55
C SER A 325 -5.28 8.86 23.36
N LEU A 326 -6.51 8.43 23.59
CA LEU A 326 -7.53 9.15 24.36
C LEU A 326 -7.57 8.75 25.85
N HIS A 327 -6.85 7.71 26.23
CA HIS A 327 -6.79 7.17 27.59
C HIS A 327 -5.38 7.29 28.16
#